data_4e0669b23d1a1d1404605031872578f5
#
_entry.id   4e0669b23d1a1d1404605031872578f5
#
_cell.length_a   1.000
_cell.length_b   1.000
_cell.length_c   1.000
_cell.angle_alpha   90.00
_cell.angle_beta   90.00
_cell.angle_gamma   90.00
#
_symmetry.space_group_name_H-M   'P 1'
#
loop_
_entity.id
_entity.type
_entity.pdbx_description
1 polymer ?
#
loop_
_entity_poly.entity_id
_entity_poly.type
_entity_poly.pdbx_seq_one_letter_code
_entity_poly.pdbx_strand_id
1 'polypeptide(L)'
;RERFFSRVFSLYQSLLFCCCAGIVLLCRPLMFLFKANFYEAWQFVPLLTIATLFNCLNQFLNSIYMVEKRSTLSLYTMMAGAVANCALNWLFIPRIGPNGVTLASFLSYLLVFLLRAVNTRGLLRIDFAPVKLVFNGIMVMAEVGLMLFQAPHWAIWCSLLTVGVCAFNFQGVLGMLRQLLGRRGRRA
;
A
#
# COMPACT_ATOMS: atom_id res chain seq x y z
N ARG A 1 14.98 11.69 -16.20
CA ARG A 1 13.91 10.69 -16.26
C ARG A 1 13.81 9.92 -14.93
N GLU A 2 14.91 9.35 -14.43
CA GLU A 2 14.98 8.61 -13.14
C GLU A 2 14.52 9.46 -11.95
N ARG A 3 15.02 10.70 -11.83
CA ARG A 3 14.61 11.63 -10.76
C ARG A 3 13.11 11.99 -10.80
N PHE A 4 12.52 12.00 -11.99
CA PHE A 4 11.09 12.23 -12.15
C PHE A 4 10.29 11.04 -11.61
N PHE A 5 10.62 9.81 -12.04
CA PHE A 5 9.94 8.61 -11.57
C PHE A 5 10.10 8.41 -10.05
N SER A 6 11.28 8.66 -9.49
CA SER A 6 11.54 8.59 -8.04
C SER A 6 10.66 9.58 -7.26
N ARG A 7 10.51 10.81 -7.76
CA ARG A 7 9.62 11.81 -7.12
C ARG A 7 8.16 11.41 -7.20
N VAL A 8 7.70 11.00 -8.38
CA VAL A 8 6.30 10.57 -8.56
C VAL A 8 6.01 9.37 -7.68
N PHE A 9 6.91 8.39 -7.61
CA PHE A 9 6.77 7.23 -6.74
C PHE A 9 6.69 7.63 -5.25
N SER A 10 7.57 8.52 -4.79
CA SER A 10 7.57 8.98 -3.40
C SER A 10 6.28 9.70 -3.01
N LEU A 11 5.67 10.46 -3.94
CA LEU A 11 4.37 11.09 -3.69
C LEU A 11 3.24 10.08 -3.72
N TYR A 12 3.25 9.21 -4.72
CA TYR A 12 2.23 8.19 -4.89
C TYR A 12 2.16 7.27 -3.67
N GLN A 13 3.31 6.78 -3.19
CA GLN A 13 3.35 5.99 -1.97
C GLN A 13 2.86 6.78 -0.75
N SER A 14 3.23 8.07 -0.62
CA SER A 14 2.77 8.90 0.51
C SER A 14 1.25 9.02 0.55
N LEU A 15 0.64 9.29 -0.61
CA LEU A 15 -0.81 9.37 -0.76
C LEU A 15 -1.47 8.04 -0.42
N LEU A 16 -0.95 6.93 -0.96
CA LEU A 16 -1.50 5.60 -0.72
C LEU A 16 -1.45 5.23 0.77
N PHE A 17 -0.34 5.49 1.47
CA PHE A 17 -0.23 5.19 2.89
C PHE A 17 -1.17 6.04 3.73
N CYS A 18 -1.33 7.33 3.43
CA CYS A 18 -2.30 8.19 4.11
C CYS A 18 -3.74 7.72 3.89
N CYS A 19 -4.11 7.38 2.65
CA CYS A 19 -5.43 6.83 2.36
C CYS A 19 -5.66 5.48 3.04
N CYS A 20 -4.66 4.60 3.03
CA CYS A 20 -4.73 3.30 3.68
C CYS A 20 -4.97 3.43 5.19
N ALA A 21 -4.17 4.24 5.88
CA ALA A 21 -4.34 4.51 7.31
C ALA A 21 -5.74 5.13 7.61
N GLY A 22 -6.18 6.09 6.80
CA GLY A 22 -7.51 6.67 6.93
C GLY A 22 -8.65 5.65 6.75
N ILE A 23 -8.55 4.75 5.78
CA ILE A 23 -9.54 3.68 5.57
C ILE A 23 -9.56 2.72 6.75
N VAL A 24 -8.39 2.30 7.25
CA VAL A 24 -8.28 1.41 8.41
C VAL A 24 -8.93 2.06 9.64
N LEU A 25 -8.62 3.31 9.94
CA LEU A 25 -9.22 4.05 11.05
C LEU A 25 -10.74 4.16 10.94
N LEU A 26 -11.23 4.46 9.73
CA LEU A 26 -12.66 4.69 9.49
C LEU A 26 -13.47 3.42 9.24
N CYS A 27 -12.82 2.25 9.08
CA CYS A 27 -13.55 1.05 8.66
C CYS A 27 -14.62 0.63 9.68
N ARG A 28 -14.36 0.67 10.99
CA ARG A 28 -15.37 0.36 12.02
C ARG A 28 -16.53 1.33 12.03
N PRO A 29 -16.34 2.66 12.14
CA PRO A 29 -17.46 3.61 12.09
C PRO A 29 -18.23 3.53 10.76
N LEU A 30 -17.59 3.26 9.64
CA LEU A 30 -18.28 3.09 8.36
C LEU A 30 -19.18 1.85 8.34
N MET A 31 -18.80 0.78 9.04
CA MET A 31 -19.62 -0.44 9.10
C MET A 31 -20.93 -0.25 9.86
N PHE A 32 -21.04 0.76 10.73
CA PHE A 32 -22.34 1.10 11.36
C PHE A 32 -23.38 1.62 10.36
N LEU A 33 -22.96 2.09 9.18
CA LEU A 33 -23.85 2.53 8.10
C LEU A 33 -24.47 1.34 7.35
N PHE A 34 -23.89 0.15 7.47
CA PHE A 34 -24.38 -1.07 6.83
C PHE A 34 -25.29 -1.85 7.80
N LYS A 35 -26.16 -2.70 7.24
CA LYS A 35 -27.05 -3.55 8.05
C LYS A 35 -26.24 -4.45 9.00
N ALA A 36 -26.79 -4.78 10.14
CA ALA A 36 -26.13 -5.55 11.21
C ALA A 36 -25.50 -6.87 10.73
N ASN A 37 -26.06 -7.50 9.70
CA ASN A 37 -25.53 -8.76 9.13
C ASN A 37 -24.14 -8.61 8.46
N PHE A 38 -23.75 -7.39 8.09
CA PHE A 38 -22.45 -7.11 7.46
C PHE A 38 -21.42 -6.52 8.42
N TYR A 39 -21.80 -6.33 9.69
CA TYR A 39 -20.90 -5.70 10.65
C TYR A 39 -19.60 -6.50 10.84
N GLU A 40 -19.66 -7.83 10.83
CA GLU A 40 -18.46 -8.69 10.98
C GLU A 40 -17.41 -8.52 9.87
N ALA A 41 -17.80 -7.93 8.73
CA ALA A 41 -16.89 -7.69 7.61
C ALA A 41 -15.74 -6.73 7.95
N TRP A 42 -15.85 -5.93 9.02
CA TRP A 42 -14.76 -5.04 9.47
C TRP A 42 -13.45 -5.78 9.72
N GLN A 43 -13.50 -7.07 10.09
CA GLN A 43 -12.31 -7.88 10.38
C GLN A 43 -11.44 -8.12 9.14
N PHE A 44 -12.04 -8.11 7.95
CA PHE A 44 -11.33 -8.38 6.69
C PHE A 44 -10.77 -7.10 6.05
N VAL A 45 -11.42 -5.96 6.29
CA VAL A 45 -11.11 -4.69 5.64
C VAL A 45 -9.67 -4.22 5.89
N PRO A 46 -9.12 -4.25 7.12
CA PRO A 46 -7.77 -3.73 7.38
C PRO A 46 -6.70 -4.47 6.57
N LEU A 47 -6.74 -5.79 6.58
CA LEU A 47 -5.74 -6.60 5.88
C LEU A 47 -5.91 -6.51 4.35
N LEU A 48 -7.16 -6.44 3.87
CA LEU A 48 -7.47 -6.23 2.45
C LEU A 48 -7.01 -4.84 1.98
N THR A 49 -7.10 -3.82 2.83
CA THR A 49 -6.63 -2.47 2.52
C THR A 49 -5.12 -2.44 2.31
N ILE A 50 -4.34 -3.13 3.15
CA ILE A 50 -2.90 -3.27 2.92
C ILE A 50 -2.60 -4.07 1.65
N ALA A 51 -3.33 -5.15 1.40
CA ALA A 51 -3.19 -5.92 0.16
C ALA A 51 -3.42 -5.02 -1.06
N THR A 52 -4.46 -4.20 -1.04
CA THR A 52 -4.77 -3.23 -2.10
C THR A 52 -3.69 -2.16 -2.24
N LEU A 53 -3.11 -1.69 -1.15
CA LEU A 53 -1.98 -0.75 -1.17
C LEU A 53 -0.80 -1.34 -1.97
N PHE A 54 -0.39 -2.58 -1.66
CA PHE A 54 0.68 -3.23 -2.42
C PHE A 54 0.29 -3.49 -3.88
N ASN A 55 -0.99 -3.79 -4.16
CA ASN A 55 -1.47 -3.87 -5.54
C ASN A 55 -1.32 -2.54 -6.28
N CYS A 56 -1.67 -1.42 -5.66
CA CYS A 56 -1.48 -0.09 -6.24
C CYS A 56 0.01 0.22 -6.50
N LEU A 57 0.91 -0.12 -5.57
CA LEU A 57 2.34 0.01 -5.79
C LEU A 57 2.83 -0.86 -6.95
N ASN A 58 2.29 -2.08 -7.09
CA ASN A 58 2.55 -2.97 -8.22
C ASN A 58 2.12 -2.36 -9.56
N GLN A 59 0.97 -1.68 -9.61
CA GLN A 59 0.51 -1.01 -10.82
C GLN A 59 1.45 0.12 -11.24
N PHE A 60 1.99 0.87 -10.27
CA PHE A 60 3.01 1.88 -10.58
C PHE A 60 4.27 1.24 -11.20
N LEU A 61 4.79 0.16 -10.62
CA LEU A 61 5.96 -0.54 -11.16
C LEU A 61 5.66 -1.16 -12.53
N ASN A 62 4.42 -1.62 -12.74
CA ASN A 62 3.98 -2.11 -14.04
C ASN A 62 4.03 -1.05 -15.12
N SER A 63 3.69 0.20 -14.81
CA SER A 63 3.77 1.30 -15.78
C SER A 63 5.19 1.53 -16.29
N ILE A 64 6.21 1.26 -15.45
CA ILE A 64 7.62 1.35 -15.84
C ILE A 64 7.97 0.28 -16.88
N TYR A 65 7.50 -0.95 -16.70
CA TYR A 65 7.70 -2.02 -17.68
C TYR A 65 7.08 -1.68 -19.03
N MET A 66 5.91 -1.04 -19.03
CA MET A 66 5.25 -0.60 -20.27
C MET A 66 6.04 0.50 -20.97
N VAL A 67 6.57 1.47 -20.21
CA VAL A 67 7.43 2.56 -20.75
C VAL A 67 8.73 2.02 -21.32
N GLU A 68 9.34 1.01 -20.69
CA GLU A 68 10.59 0.37 -21.15
C GLU A 68 10.34 -0.76 -22.17
N LYS A 69 9.09 -0.93 -22.64
CA LYS A 69 8.69 -1.96 -23.63
C LYS A 69 9.05 -3.40 -23.17
N ARG A 70 9.01 -3.66 -21.87
CA ARG A 70 9.30 -4.96 -21.24
C ARG A 70 8.03 -5.67 -20.75
N SER A 71 7.01 -5.73 -21.59
CA SER A 71 5.70 -6.35 -21.28
C SER A 71 5.80 -7.83 -20.86
N THR A 72 6.81 -8.55 -21.36
CA THR A 72 7.07 -9.94 -20.95
C THR A 72 7.40 -10.06 -19.45
N LEU A 73 8.19 -9.14 -18.89
CA LEU A 73 8.49 -9.13 -17.46
C LEU A 73 7.22 -8.83 -16.61
N SER A 74 6.33 -7.98 -17.14
CA SER A 74 5.02 -7.73 -16.53
C SER A 74 4.21 -9.02 -16.45
N LEU A 75 4.15 -9.78 -17.55
CA LEU A 75 3.42 -11.04 -17.62
C LEU A 75 3.97 -12.08 -16.63
N TYR A 76 5.29 -12.31 -16.63
CA TYR A 76 5.92 -13.28 -15.73
C TYR A 76 5.68 -12.94 -14.25
N THR A 77 5.82 -11.66 -13.87
CA THR A 77 5.57 -11.24 -12.48
C THR A 77 4.11 -11.38 -12.08
N MET A 78 3.15 -11.13 -13.00
CA MET A 78 1.73 -11.35 -12.75
C MET A 78 1.42 -12.84 -12.60
N MET A 79 1.96 -13.70 -13.47
CA MET A 79 1.78 -15.14 -13.37
C MET A 79 2.34 -15.71 -12.07
N ALA A 80 3.54 -15.27 -11.67
CA ALA A 80 4.14 -15.65 -10.39
C ALA A 80 3.24 -15.26 -9.20
N GLY A 81 2.67 -14.04 -9.25
CA GLY A 81 1.70 -13.58 -8.24
C GLY A 81 0.43 -14.40 -8.20
N ALA A 82 -0.14 -14.75 -9.37
CA ALA A 82 -1.35 -15.57 -9.47
C ALA A 82 -1.13 -16.98 -8.92
N VAL A 83 -0.02 -17.62 -9.29
CA VAL A 83 0.34 -18.96 -8.77
C VAL A 83 0.55 -18.91 -7.26
N ALA A 84 1.29 -17.92 -6.78
CA ALA A 84 1.49 -17.74 -5.34
C ALA A 84 0.15 -17.52 -4.59
N ASN A 85 -0.74 -16.69 -5.16
CA ASN A 85 -2.05 -16.43 -4.56
C ASN A 85 -2.90 -17.72 -4.49
N CYS A 86 -2.93 -18.51 -5.57
CA CYS A 86 -3.65 -19.80 -5.57
C CYS A 86 -3.06 -20.76 -4.52
N ALA A 87 -1.75 -20.90 -4.46
CA ALA A 87 -1.07 -21.77 -3.50
C ALA A 87 -1.33 -21.33 -2.04
N LEU A 88 -1.23 -20.03 -1.76
CA LEU A 88 -1.49 -19.47 -0.44
C LEU A 88 -2.97 -19.61 -0.04
N ASN A 89 -3.89 -19.40 -0.96
CA ASN A 89 -5.32 -19.63 -0.70
C ASN A 89 -5.60 -21.10 -0.36
N TRP A 90 -5.02 -22.02 -1.12
CA TRP A 90 -5.15 -23.45 -0.84
C TRP A 90 -4.62 -23.84 0.54
N LEU A 91 -3.54 -23.17 0.99
CA LEU A 91 -2.92 -23.40 2.29
C LEU A 91 -3.68 -22.76 3.46
N PHE A 92 -4.17 -21.52 3.28
CA PHE A 92 -4.73 -20.70 4.37
C PHE A 92 -6.23 -20.82 4.55
N ILE A 93 -7.01 -21.00 3.47
CA ILE A 93 -8.47 -21.11 3.59
C ILE A 93 -8.89 -22.24 4.54
N PRO A 94 -8.34 -23.47 4.44
CA PRO A 94 -8.74 -24.55 5.34
C PRO A 94 -8.40 -24.31 6.82
N ARG A 95 -7.40 -23.43 7.10
CA ARG A 95 -6.88 -23.20 8.46
C ARG A 95 -7.48 -21.98 9.14
N ILE A 96 -7.71 -20.92 8.39
CA ILE A 96 -8.05 -19.58 8.94
C ILE A 96 -9.38 -19.07 8.32
N GLY A 97 -10.00 -19.84 7.44
CA GLY A 97 -11.25 -19.46 6.77
C GLY A 97 -11.09 -18.20 5.89
N PRO A 98 -12.10 -17.29 5.85
CA PRO A 98 -12.08 -16.10 5.00
C PRO A 98 -10.90 -15.16 5.24
N ASN A 99 -10.38 -15.10 6.47
CA ASN A 99 -9.15 -14.34 6.78
C ASN A 99 -7.93 -14.87 6.00
N GLY A 100 -7.94 -16.16 5.64
CA GLY A 100 -6.91 -16.76 4.81
C GLY A 100 -6.83 -16.15 3.42
N VAL A 101 -7.96 -15.77 2.84
CA VAL A 101 -8.02 -15.12 1.51
C VAL A 101 -7.36 -13.74 1.54
N THR A 102 -7.65 -12.94 2.56
CA THR A 102 -7.07 -11.60 2.71
C THR A 102 -5.57 -11.66 2.95
N LEU A 103 -5.12 -12.61 3.77
CA LEU A 103 -3.70 -12.84 4.04
C LEU A 103 -2.96 -13.36 2.79
N ALA A 104 -3.56 -14.30 2.04
CA ALA A 104 -3.00 -14.79 0.79
C ALA A 104 -2.86 -13.68 -0.25
N SER A 105 -3.86 -12.81 -0.37
CA SER A 105 -3.83 -11.65 -1.25
C SER A 105 -2.72 -10.67 -0.87
N PHE A 106 -2.58 -10.35 0.42
CA PHE A 106 -1.51 -9.50 0.92
C PHE A 106 -0.12 -10.07 0.58
N LEU A 107 0.13 -11.34 0.92
CA LEU A 107 1.42 -11.97 0.70
C LEU A 107 1.76 -12.11 -0.79
N SER A 108 0.79 -12.43 -1.63
CA SER A 108 1.03 -12.53 -3.07
C SER A 108 1.33 -11.17 -3.70
N TYR A 109 0.61 -10.09 -3.32
CA TYR A 109 0.91 -8.75 -3.82
C TYR A 109 2.24 -8.21 -3.29
N LEU A 110 2.61 -8.54 -2.05
CA LEU A 110 3.91 -8.23 -1.49
C LEU A 110 5.03 -8.94 -2.27
N LEU A 111 4.86 -10.24 -2.57
CA LEU A 111 5.80 -11.00 -3.38
C LEU A 111 5.99 -10.38 -4.77
N VAL A 112 4.90 -10.04 -5.46
CA VAL A 112 4.97 -9.38 -6.77
C VAL A 112 5.68 -8.04 -6.66
N PHE A 113 5.41 -7.25 -5.59
CA PHE A 113 6.09 -5.99 -5.36
C PHE A 113 7.59 -6.16 -5.20
N LEU A 114 8.03 -7.12 -4.41
CA LEU A 114 9.46 -7.40 -4.21
C LEU A 114 10.13 -7.84 -5.51
N LEU A 115 9.50 -8.75 -6.27
CA LEU A 115 10.01 -9.20 -7.58
C LEU A 115 10.14 -8.01 -8.55
N ARG A 116 9.12 -7.17 -8.62
CA ARG A 116 9.13 -5.99 -9.49
C ARG A 116 10.14 -4.94 -9.04
N ALA A 117 10.27 -4.71 -7.73
CA ALA A 117 11.23 -3.76 -7.18
C ALA A 117 12.68 -4.17 -7.50
N VAL A 118 13.00 -5.47 -7.43
CA VAL A 118 14.32 -6.00 -7.80
C VAL A 118 14.56 -5.87 -9.31
N ASN A 119 13.59 -6.32 -10.12
CA ASN A 119 13.73 -6.28 -11.58
C ASN A 119 13.81 -4.84 -12.12
N THR A 120 13.05 -3.90 -11.53
CA THR A 120 13.05 -2.50 -11.96
C THR A 120 14.40 -1.81 -11.71
N ARG A 121 15.15 -2.21 -10.65
CA ARG A 121 16.50 -1.69 -10.40
C ARG A 121 17.47 -1.96 -11.55
N GLY A 122 17.27 -3.05 -12.28
CA GLY A 122 18.05 -3.38 -13.48
C GLY A 122 17.67 -2.57 -14.73
N LEU A 123 16.46 -2.00 -14.75
CA LEU A 123 15.93 -1.24 -15.90
C LEU A 123 16.09 0.27 -15.71
N LEU A 124 15.73 0.77 -14.54
CA LEU A 124 15.84 2.18 -14.15
C LEU A 124 16.29 2.26 -12.68
N ARG A 125 17.27 3.10 -12.40
CA ARG A 125 17.68 3.39 -11.01
C ARG A 125 16.70 4.33 -10.34
N ILE A 126 15.59 3.77 -9.89
CA ILE A 126 14.56 4.52 -9.16
C ILE A 126 14.86 4.41 -7.67
N ASP A 127 14.89 5.55 -7.01
CA ASP A 127 14.93 5.60 -5.56
C ASP A 127 13.51 5.35 -5.01
N PHE A 128 13.31 4.15 -4.47
CA PHE A 128 12.04 3.75 -3.84
C PHE A 128 11.85 4.38 -2.46
N ALA A 129 12.78 5.22 -1.99
CA ALA A 129 12.80 5.70 -0.62
C ALA A 129 12.50 4.57 0.39
N PRO A 130 13.35 3.52 0.45
CA PRO A 130 13.02 2.26 1.15
C PRO A 130 12.78 2.49 2.64
N VAL A 131 13.48 3.42 3.25
CA VAL A 131 13.28 3.80 4.66
C VAL A 131 11.85 4.31 4.88
N LYS A 132 11.37 5.17 3.98
CA LYS A 132 10.02 5.74 4.04
C LYS A 132 8.95 4.66 3.84
N LEU A 133 9.17 3.76 2.87
CA LEU A 133 8.26 2.65 2.58
C LEU A 133 8.15 1.70 3.77
N VAL A 134 9.29 1.30 4.36
CA VAL A 134 9.34 0.40 5.51
C VAL A 134 8.71 1.06 6.74
N PHE A 135 9.05 2.32 7.02
CA PHE A 135 8.49 3.04 8.16
C PHE A 135 6.97 3.16 8.07
N ASN A 136 6.44 3.63 6.93
CA ASN A 136 5.00 3.71 6.71
C ASN A 136 4.34 2.33 6.76
N GLY A 137 4.99 1.31 6.20
CA GLY A 137 4.51 -0.07 6.25
C GLY A 137 4.38 -0.60 7.68
N ILE A 138 5.39 -0.37 8.52
CA ILE A 138 5.36 -0.77 9.94
C ILE A 138 4.23 -0.02 10.67
N MET A 139 4.07 1.28 10.44
CA MET A 139 3.02 2.08 11.09
C MET A 139 1.62 1.57 10.74
N VAL A 140 1.35 1.33 9.46
CA VAL A 140 0.04 0.82 9.02
C VAL A 140 -0.18 -0.64 9.44
N MET A 141 0.86 -1.48 9.46
CA MET A 141 0.76 -2.84 9.99
C MET A 141 0.48 -2.84 11.50
N ALA A 142 1.08 -1.93 12.26
CA ALA A 142 0.79 -1.76 13.68
C ALA A 142 -0.66 -1.31 13.90
N GLU A 143 -1.17 -0.38 13.06
CA GLU A 143 -2.56 0.08 13.10
C GLU A 143 -3.54 -1.08 12.85
N VAL A 144 -3.28 -1.89 11.83
CA VAL A 144 -4.07 -3.10 11.53
C VAL A 144 -4.01 -4.11 12.68
N GLY A 145 -2.82 -4.33 13.25
CA GLY A 145 -2.65 -5.22 14.39
C GLY A 145 -3.46 -4.75 15.61
N LEU A 146 -3.34 -3.49 16.01
CA LEU A 146 -4.10 -2.91 17.12
C LEU A 146 -5.60 -3.05 16.93
N MET A 147 -6.06 -2.89 15.71
CA MET A 147 -7.47 -3.00 15.37
C MET A 147 -7.97 -4.46 15.40
N LEU A 148 -7.22 -5.40 14.82
CA LEU A 148 -7.60 -6.81 14.78
C LEU A 148 -7.55 -7.46 16.17
N PHE A 149 -6.54 -7.14 16.98
CA PHE A 149 -6.42 -7.65 18.35
C PHE A 149 -7.31 -6.92 19.36
N GLN A 150 -8.12 -5.95 18.89
CA GLN A 150 -9.04 -5.19 19.73
C GLN A 150 -8.36 -4.61 20.99
N ALA A 151 -7.15 -4.08 20.84
CA ALA A 151 -6.40 -3.51 21.96
C ALA A 151 -7.22 -2.46 22.73
N PRO A 152 -7.04 -2.33 24.06
CA PRO A 152 -7.74 -1.29 24.83
C PRO A 152 -7.42 0.08 24.24
N HIS A 153 -8.47 0.92 24.06
CA HIS A 153 -8.35 2.25 23.44
C HIS A 153 -7.80 2.26 22.00
N TRP A 154 -8.04 1.17 21.24
CA TRP A 154 -7.57 1.03 19.86
C TRP A 154 -7.83 2.27 18.99
N ALA A 155 -8.99 2.95 19.17
CA ALA A 155 -9.34 4.13 18.38
C ALA A 155 -8.36 5.29 18.60
N ILE A 156 -7.89 5.50 19.83
CA ILE A 156 -6.90 6.54 20.16
C ILE A 156 -5.56 6.23 19.54
N TRP A 157 -5.10 4.99 19.68
CA TRP A 157 -3.81 4.54 19.10
C TRP A 157 -3.82 4.56 17.59
N CYS A 158 -4.89 4.07 16.95
CA CYS A 158 -5.04 4.16 15.50
C CYS A 158 -5.08 5.61 15.01
N SER A 159 -5.80 6.51 15.72
CA SER A 159 -5.80 7.93 15.37
C SER A 159 -4.40 8.57 15.46
N LEU A 160 -3.63 8.24 16.50
CA LEU A 160 -2.26 8.73 16.66
C LEU A 160 -1.34 8.21 15.54
N LEU A 161 -1.45 6.92 15.20
CA LEU A 161 -0.67 6.32 14.10
C LEU A 161 -1.04 6.93 12.75
N THR A 162 -2.34 7.10 12.46
CA THR A 162 -2.82 7.75 11.23
C THR A 162 -2.29 9.18 11.12
N VAL A 163 -2.39 9.97 12.21
CA VAL A 163 -1.83 11.34 12.25
C VAL A 163 -0.31 11.31 12.05
N GLY A 164 0.39 10.35 12.66
CA GLY A 164 1.84 10.16 12.49
C GLY A 164 2.21 9.86 11.03
N VAL A 165 1.49 8.93 10.37
CA VAL A 165 1.69 8.62 8.95
C VAL A 165 1.42 9.86 8.10
N CYS A 166 0.32 10.57 8.33
CA CYS A 166 -0.02 11.78 7.59
C CYS A 166 1.02 12.88 7.79
N ALA A 167 1.44 13.16 9.02
CA ALA A 167 2.44 14.19 9.34
C ALA A 167 3.80 13.89 8.69
N PHE A 168 4.26 12.63 8.77
CA PHE A 168 5.51 12.21 8.16
C PHE A 168 5.49 12.33 6.62
N ASN A 169 4.36 12.02 6.00
CA ASN A 169 4.20 12.10 4.55
C ASN A 169 3.88 13.51 4.05
N PHE A 170 3.22 14.36 4.88
CA PHE A 170 2.80 15.70 4.51
C PHE A 170 3.98 16.62 4.19
N GLN A 171 5.10 16.50 4.90
CA GLN A 171 6.32 17.28 4.64
C GLN A 171 6.84 17.05 3.22
N GLY A 172 6.80 15.82 2.72
CA GLY A 172 7.19 15.48 1.35
C GLY A 172 6.27 16.09 0.30
N VAL A 173 4.98 16.05 0.53
CA VAL A 173 3.95 16.62 -0.37
C VAL A 173 4.04 18.15 -0.39
N LEU A 174 4.18 18.78 0.78
CA LEU A 174 4.28 20.25 0.89
C LEU A 174 5.56 20.80 0.21
N GLY A 175 6.68 20.12 0.38
CA GLY A 175 7.94 20.48 -0.27
C GLY A 175 7.81 20.47 -1.80
N MET A 176 7.07 19.52 -2.34
CA MET A 176 6.87 19.41 -3.78
C MET A 176 5.85 20.41 -4.31
N LEU A 177 4.76 20.67 -3.60
CA LEU A 177 3.82 21.74 -3.93
C LEU A 177 4.50 23.12 -3.97
N ARG A 178 5.36 23.42 -2.98
CA ARG A 178 6.16 24.65 -2.99
C ARG A 178 7.09 24.75 -4.20
N GLN A 179 7.72 23.65 -4.62
CA GLN A 179 8.57 23.63 -5.81
C GLN A 179 7.79 23.81 -7.11
N LEU A 180 6.56 23.28 -7.21
CA LEU A 180 5.70 23.43 -8.38
C LEU A 180 5.16 24.87 -8.49
N LEU A 181 4.74 25.47 -7.38
CA LEU A 181 4.26 26.83 -7.31
C LEU A 181 5.39 27.86 -7.55
N GLY A 182 6.58 27.62 -6.98
CA GLY A 182 7.76 28.48 -7.18
C GLY A 182 8.30 28.47 -8.63
N ARG A 183 8.05 27.40 -9.40
CA ARG A 183 8.39 27.35 -10.83
C ARG A 183 7.42 28.14 -11.71
N ARG A 184 6.15 28.28 -11.31
CA ARG A 184 5.17 29.11 -12.03
C ARG A 184 5.49 30.61 -11.92
N GLY A 185 5.97 31.07 -10.77
CA GLY A 185 6.35 32.48 -10.57
C GLY A 185 7.66 32.91 -11.26
N ARG A 186 8.46 31.98 -11.82
CA ARG A 186 9.67 32.31 -12.58
C ARG A 186 9.46 32.28 -14.11
N ARG A 187 8.27 31.94 -14.57
CA ARG A 187 7.93 31.90 -16.00
C ARG A 187 6.89 32.98 -16.41
N ALA A 188 6.43 33.78 -15.47
CA ALA A 188 5.70 35.04 -15.67
C ALA A 188 6.65 36.24 -15.41
#